data_bd4063da072eed363087c5ccbd0b6464
#
_entry.id   bd4063da072eed363087c5ccbd0b6464
#
_cell.length_a   1.000
_cell.length_b   1.000
_cell.length_c   1.000
_cell.angle_alpha   90.00
_cell.angle_beta   90.00
_cell.angle_gamma   90.00
#
_symmetry.space_group_name_H-M   'P 1'
#
loop_
_entity.id
_entity.type
_entity.pdbx_description
1 polymer ?
#
loop_
_entity_poly.entity_id
_entity_poly.type
_entity_poly.pdbx_seq_one_letter_code
_entity_poly.pdbx_strand_id
1 'polypeptide(L)'
;MEATPQGKVSDWLGLVYNKQGSVIGYDKTGPLAMGTEEEVTALLAWRFYDAGMPWNEAVVKVRELNALAMIEVERCRPAHPLPGLYDFLVSCSRAGIALGVVTSDTTAETLKHLEWMGIRNYFCSIVGRDRVGKGKPDPEMVTLALREMRISTEECILIGDSNGDMIMAKRAGLQAAIGIAGDITSGKEYLLDADVIVTGYSDITVQLA
;
A
#
# COMPACT_ATOMS: atom_id res chain seq x y z
N MET A 1 -1.95 -35.08 -13.59
CA MET A 1 -2.69 -34.50 -12.45
C MET A 1 -2.14 -33.11 -12.22
N GLU A 2 -2.93 -32.09 -12.38
CA GLU A 2 -2.47 -30.72 -12.04
C GLU A 2 -2.27 -30.64 -10.51
N ALA A 3 -1.09 -30.20 -10.09
CA ALA A 3 -0.77 -29.99 -8.69
C ALA A 3 -1.61 -28.82 -8.15
N THR A 4 -2.50 -29.08 -7.21
CA THR A 4 -3.34 -28.07 -6.59
C THR A 4 -2.92 -27.90 -5.13
N PRO A 5 -2.52 -26.69 -4.69
CA PRO A 5 -2.16 -26.44 -3.31
C PRO A 5 -3.29 -26.80 -2.34
N GLN A 6 -2.94 -27.45 -1.23
CA GLN A 6 -3.88 -27.76 -0.16
C GLN A 6 -3.95 -26.60 0.86
N GLY A 7 -5.09 -26.42 1.51
CA GLY A 7 -5.36 -25.33 2.43
C GLY A 7 -6.03 -24.13 1.76
N LYS A 8 -6.57 -23.23 2.57
CA LYS A 8 -7.20 -22.00 2.08
C LYS A 8 -6.12 -20.94 1.80
N VAL A 9 -6.32 -20.12 0.76
CA VAL A 9 -5.44 -18.99 0.45
C VAL A 9 -5.32 -18.02 1.64
N SER A 10 -6.37 -17.91 2.46
CA SER A 10 -6.37 -17.15 3.72
C SER A 10 -5.23 -17.51 4.68
N ASP A 11 -4.90 -18.79 4.75
CA ASP A 11 -3.92 -19.28 5.75
C ASP A 11 -2.48 -18.85 5.41
N TRP A 12 -2.24 -18.40 4.18
CA TRP A 12 -0.90 -18.02 3.70
C TRP A 12 -0.75 -16.52 3.46
N LEU A 13 -1.82 -15.87 3.04
CA LEU A 13 -1.81 -14.45 2.70
C LEU A 13 -2.36 -13.57 3.84
N GLY A 14 -2.82 -14.18 4.93
CA GLY A 14 -3.42 -13.45 6.05
C GLY A 14 -4.79 -12.86 5.73
N LEU A 15 -5.57 -13.49 4.83
CA LEU A 15 -6.93 -13.05 4.52
C LEU A 15 -7.89 -13.35 5.68
N VAL A 16 -8.75 -12.40 6.01
CA VAL A 16 -9.79 -12.54 7.05
C VAL A 16 -11.15 -12.73 6.39
N TYR A 17 -11.88 -13.75 6.83
CA TYR A 17 -13.18 -14.11 6.27
C TYR A 17 -14.30 -13.92 7.29
N ASN A 18 -15.48 -13.54 6.84
CA ASN A 18 -16.69 -13.61 7.64
C ASN A 18 -17.24 -15.05 7.71
N LYS A 19 -18.31 -15.23 8.49
CA LYS A 19 -18.98 -16.55 8.65
C LYS A 19 -19.55 -17.11 7.35
N GLN A 20 -19.80 -16.27 6.34
CA GLN A 20 -20.30 -16.62 5.03
C GLN A 20 -19.20 -16.98 4.04
N GLY A 21 -17.90 -16.88 4.44
CA GLY A 21 -16.74 -17.15 3.60
C GLY A 21 -16.35 -16.02 2.64
N SER A 22 -16.90 -14.82 2.82
CA SER A 22 -16.47 -13.64 2.07
C SER A 22 -15.26 -13.00 2.74
N VAL A 23 -14.30 -12.54 1.95
CA VAL A 23 -13.15 -11.76 2.45
C VAL A 23 -13.67 -10.44 3.00
N ILE A 24 -13.32 -10.11 4.23
CA ILE A 24 -13.69 -8.87 4.92
C ILE A 24 -12.46 -8.03 5.32
N GLY A 25 -11.28 -8.54 5.10
CA GLY A 25 -10.03 -7.87 5.43
C GLY A 25 -8.82 -8.77 5.25
N TYR A 26 -7.69 -8.30 5.72
CA TYR A 26 -6.42 -9.01 5.73
C TYR A 26 -5.59 -8.57 6.94
N ASP A 27 -4.64 -9.43 7.35
CA ASP A 27 -3.68 -9.14 8.42
C ASP A 27 -2.79 -7.97 8.01
N LYS A 28 -2.83 -6.89 8.78
CA LYS A 28 -2.07 -5.65 8.52
C LYS A 28 -0.56 -5.81 8.76
N THR A 29 -0.14 -6.92 9.35
CA THR A 29 1.26 -7.31 9.53
C THR A 29 1.69 -8.46 8.61
N GLY A 30 0.74 -9.00 7.85
CA GLY A 30 0.92 -10.15 6.98
C GLY A 30 1.46 -9.83 5.58
N PRO A 31 1.67 -10.88 4.75
CA PRO A 31 2.30 -10.74 3.44
C PRO A 31 1.59 -9.79 2.48
N LEU A 32 0.26 -9.69 2.54
CA LEU A 32 -0.51 -8.78 1.67
C LEU A 32 -0.36 -7.31 2.04
N ALA A 33 -0.04 -7.01 3.33
CA ALA A 33 0.13 -5.64 3.78
C ALA A 33 1.57 -5.14 3.68
N MET A 34 2.52 -6.05 3.92
CA MET A 34 3.94 -5.71 4.13
C MET A 34 4.86 -6.26 3.05
N GLY A 35 4.44 -7.28 2.31
CA GLY A 35 5.25 -7.95 1.30
C GLY A 35 5.29 -7.20 -0.04
N THR A 36 6.36 -7.47 -0.79
CA THR A 36 6.49 -7.07 -2.19
C THR A 36 5.74 -8.07 -3.10
N GLU A 37 5.50 -7.70 -4.35
CA GLU A 37 4.92 -8.60 -5.35
C GLU A 37 5.76 -9.87 -5.52
N GLU A 38 7.09 -9.75 -5.50
CA GLU A 38 8.00 -10.88 -5.61
C GLU A 38 7.91 -11.82 -4.41
N GLU A 39 7.77 -11.29 -3.19
CA GLU A 39 7.63 -12.09 -1.97
C GLU A 39 6.29 -12.83 -1.95
N VAL A 40 5.20 -12.17 -2.33
CA VAL A 40 3.88 -12.81 -2.46
C VAL A 40 3.90 -13.87 -3.58
N THR A 41 4.53 -13.58 -4.72
CA THR A 41 4.72 -14.54 -5.81
C THR A 41 5.50 -15.76 -5.33
N ALA A 42 6.59 -15.57 -4.59
CA ALA A 42 7.39 -16.68 -4.07
C ALA A 42 6.60 -17.51 -3.04
N LEU A 43 5.83 -16.87 -2.17
CA LEU A 43 4.97 -17.54 -1.19
C LEU A 43 3.92 -18.42 -1.88
N LEU A 44 3.27 -17.90 -2.91
CA LEU A 44 2.28 -18.67 -3.69
C LEU A 44 2.95 -19.79 -4.50
N ALA A 45 4.11 -19.54 -5.13
CA ALA A 45 4.86 -20.55 -5.86
C ALA A 45 5.32 -21.69 -4.94
N TRP A 46 5.72 -21.38 -3.73
CA TRP A 46 6.04 -22.38 -2.72
C TRP A 46 4.90 -23.37 -2.49
N ARG A 47 3.66 -22.92 -2.48
CA ARG A 47 2.49 -23.77 -2.28
C ARG A 47 2.25 -24.74 -3.44
N PHE A 48 2.50 -24.30 -4.70
CA PHE A 48 2.45 -25.19 -5.85
C PHE A 48 3.60 -26.19 -5.81
N TYR A 49 4.79 -25.76 -5.39
CA TYR A 49 5.95 -26.63 -5.21
C TYR A 49 5.69 -27.70 -4.12
N ASP A 50 5.16 -27.32 -2.98
CA ASP A 50 4.79 -28.23 -1.88
C ASP A 50 3.71 -29.24 -2.31
N ALA A 51 2.86 -28.88 -3.27
CA ALA A 51 1.88 -29.76 -3.90
C ALA A 51 2.47 -30.68 -5.02
N GLY A 52 3.80 -30.61 -5.27
CA GLY A 52 4.54 -31.47 -6.19
C GLY A 52 4.82 -30.88 -7.56
N MET A 53 4.57 -29.58 -7.79
CA MET A 53 4.97 -28.92 -9.05
C MET A 53 6.44 -28.52 -8.99
N PRO A 54 7.26 -28.72 -10.07
CA PRO A 54 8.62 -28.22 -10.12
C PRO A 54 8.68 -26.69 -9.87
N TRP A 55 9.68 -26.22 -9.12
CA TRP A 55 9.79 -24.84 -8.70
C TRP A 55 9.67 -23.80 -9.82
N ASN A 56 10.39 -24.02 -10.93
CA ASN A 56 10.34 -23.14 -12.10
C ASN A 56 8.93 -23.07 -12.73
N GLU A 57 8.21 -24.19 -12.77
CA GLU A 57 6.84 -24.25 -13.26
C GLU A 57 5.88 -23.58 -12.29
N ALA A 58 6.07 -23.76 -10.98
CA ALA A 58 5.28 -23.10 -9.95
C ALA A 58 5.35 -21.56 -10.04
N VAL A 59 6.55 -21.02 -10.23
CA VAL A 59 6.74 -19.57 -10.42
C VAL A 59 6.05 -19.07 -11.70
N VAL A 60 6.19 -19.79 -12.82
CA VAL A 60 5.51 -19.43 -14.07
C VAL A 60 4.00 -19.48 -13.88
N LYS A 61 3.47 -20.54 -13.23
CA LYS A 61 2.03 -20.67 -12.96
C LYS A 61 1.46 -19.53 -12.15
N VAL A 62 2.16 -19.10 -11.10
CA VAL A 62 1.71 -17.94 -10.28
C VAL A 62 1.71 -16.66 -11.10
N ARG A 63 2.71 -16.43 -11.94
CA ARG A 63 2.74 -15.25 -12.82
C ARG A 63 1.61 -15.25 -13.83
N GLU A 64 1.28 -16.41 -14.42
CA GLU A 64 0.11 -16.55 -15.32
C GLU A 64 -1.19 -16.22 -14.57
N LEU A 65 -1.38 -16.74 -13.36
CA LEU A 65 -2.57 -16.47 -12.56
C LEU A 65 -2.65 -14.99 -12.16
N ASN A 66 -1.52 -14.37 -11.80
CA ASN A 66 -1.46 -12.94 -11.52
C ASN A 66 -1.86 -12.11 -12.76
N ALA A 67 -1.33 -12.45 -13.94
CA ALA A 67 -1.69 -11.77 -15.18
C ALA A 67 -3.20 -11.86 -15.47
N LEU A 68 -3.83 -13.01 -15.24
CA LEU A 68 -5.28 -13.18 -15.39
C LEU A 68 -6.06 -12.35 -14.35
N ALA A 69 -5.59 -12.31 -13.09
CA ALA A 69 -6.20 -11.49 -12.05
C ALA A 69 -6.11 -9.99 -12.40
N MET A 70 -4.98 -9.55 -12.95
CA MET A 70 -4.80 -8.14 -13.35
C MET A 70 -5.73 -7.72 -14.49
N ILE A 71 -6.11 -8.62 -15.41
CA ILE A 71 -7.14 -8.33 -16.42
C ILE A 71 -8.48 -8.01 -15.74
N GLU A 72 -8.84 -8.75 -14.70
CA GLU A 72 -10.08 -8.50 -13.96
C GLU A 72 -10.00 -7.21 -13.12
N VAL A 73 -8.87 -6.92 -12.51
CA VAL A 73 -8.61 -5.63 -11.81
C VAL A 73 -8.77 -4.45 -12.77
N GLU A 74 -8.17 -4.53 -13.96
CA GLU A 74 -8.33 -3.52 -15.01
C GLU A 74 -9.81 -3.31 -15.41
N ARG A 75 -10.57 -4.39 -15.50
CA ARG A 75 -11.99 -4.36 -15.87
C ARG A 75 -12.85 -3.74 -14.76
N CYS A 76 -12.62 -4.13 -13.52
CA CYS A 76 -13.42 -3.71 -12.37
C CYS A 76 -13.00 -2.35 -11.78
N ARG A 77 -11.74 -1.94 -11.97
CA ARG A 77 -11.16 -0.71 -11.42
C ARG A 77 -11.50 -0.52 -9.93
N PRO A 78 -11.10 -1.46 -9.04
CA PRO A 78 -11.59 -1.52 -7.66
C PRO A 78 -10.98 -0.47 -6.73
N ALA A 79 -10.28 0.52 -7.26
CA ALA A 79 -9.70 1.60 -6.47
C ALA A 79 -10.79 2.61 -6.06
N HIS A 80 -10.99 2.78 -4.75
CA HIS A 80 -11.95 3.70 -4.18
C HIS A 80 -11.27 4.63 -3.18
N PRO A 81 -11.60 5.94 -3.18
CA PRO A 81 -11.05 6.88 -2.23
C PRO A 81 -11.53 6.59 -0.81
N LEU A 82 -10.64 6.75 0.17
CA LEU A 82 -11.02 6.75 1.57
C LEU A 82 -11.92 7.96 1.91
N PRO A 83 -12.73 7.88 2.98
CA PRO A 83 -13.59 8.97 3.41
C PRO A 83 -12.83 10.30 3.56
N GLY A 84 -13.35 11.37 2.98
CA GLY A 84 -12.78 12.72 3.04
C GLY A 84 -11.59 12.99 2.12
N LEU A 85 -11.08 12.00 1.35
CA LEU A 85 -9.88 12.17 0.53
C LEU A 85 -9.99 13.33 -0.47
N TYR A 86 -11.10 13.44 -1.20
CA TYR A 86 -11.25 14.51 -2.21
C TYR A 86 -11.22 15.91 -1.59
N ASP A 87 -11.95 16.12 -0.49
CA ASP A 87 -11.98 17.40 0.21
C ASP A 87 -10.61 17.76 0.79
N PHE A 88 -9.89 16.77 1.32
CA PHE A 88 -8.53 16.93 1.79
C PHE A 88 -7.59 17.36 0.65
N LEU A 89 -7.61 16.68 -0.51
CA LEU A 89 -6.77 17.02 -1.66
C LEU A 89 -7.06 18.43 -2.20
N VAL A 90 -8.35 18.81 -2.27
CA VAL A 90 -8.76 20.17 -2.67
C VAL A 90 -8.24 21.20 -1.66
N SER A 91 -8.33 20.90 -0.37
CA SER A 91 -7.84 21.80 0.69
C SER A 91 -6.32 21.97 0.63
N CYS A 92 -5.57 20.90 0.43
CA CYS A 92 -4.12 20.95 0.23
C CYS A 92 -3.75 21.79 -1.00
N SER A 93 -4.46 21.57 -2.12
CA SER A 93 -4.22 22.34 -3.36
C SER A 93 -4.47 23.83 -3.16
N ARG A 94 -5.55 24.20 -2.47
CA ARG A 94 -5.86 25.62 -2.15
C ARG A 94 -4.84 26.24 -1.20
N ALA A 95 -4.28 25.45 -0.32
CA ALA A 95 -3.22 25.89 0.61
C ALA A 95 -1.83 25.89 -0.03
N GLY A 96 -1.67 25.47 -1.27
CA GLY A 96 -0.37 25.39 -1.94
C GLY A 96 0.54 24.27 -1.40
N ILE A 97 -0.04 23.27 -0.72
CA ILE A 97 0.71 22.13 -0.17
C ILE A 97 1.03 21.16 -1.30
N ALA A 98 2.32 20.88 -1.48
CA ALA A 98 2.77 19.87 -2.44
C ALA A 98 2.49 18.45 -1.91
N LEU A 99 1.97 17.58 -2.79
CA LEU A 99 1.62 16.22 -2.45
C LEU A 99 2.47 15.22 -3.25
N GLY A 100 2.93 14.17 -2.59
CA GLY A 100 3.60 13.03 -3.21
C GLY A 100 2.98 11.71 -2.79
N VAL A 101 3.22 10.66 -3.57
CA VAL A 101 2.84 9.27 -3.25
C VAL A 101 4.09 8.41 -3.16
N VAL A 102 4.18 7.59 -2.11
CA VAL A 102 5.17 6.54 -1.96
C VAL A 102 4.45 5.21 -1.68
N THR A 103 4.71 4.17 -2.46
CA THR A 103 3.95 2.92 -2.40
C THR A 103 4.81 1.69 -2.65
N SER A 104 4.40 0.55 -2.10
CA SER A 104 4.99 -0.77 -2.40
C SER A 104 4.60 -1.30 -3.77
N ASP A 105 3.58 -0.74 -4.41
CA ASP A 105 3.23 -1.03 -5.80
C ASP A 105 4.26 -0.48 -6.79
N THR A 106 4.18 -0.91 -8.04
CA THR A 106 4.97 -0.28 -9.11
C THR A 106 4.41 1.12 -9.42
N THR A 107 5.27 1.98 -9.94
CA THR A 107 4.87 3.33 -10.38
C THR A 107 3.75 3.26 -11.43
N ALA A 108 3.80 2.30 -12.34
CA ALA A 108 2.80 2.12 -13.40
C ALA A 108 1.42 1.76 -12.83
N GLU A 109 1.35 0.81 -11.90
CA GLU A 109 0.08 0.44 -11.25
C GLU A 109 -0.48 1.58 -10.41
N THR A 110 0.39 2.28 -9.67
CA THR A 110 -0.01 3.45 -8.89
C THR A 110 -0.64 4.53 -9.76
N LEU A 111 -0.03 4.84 -10.90
CA LEU A 111 -0.58 5.81 -11.86
C LEU A 111 -1.98 5.42 -12.32
N LYS A 112 -2.21 4.15 -12.68
CA LYS A 112 -3.53 3.65 -13.07
C LYS A 112 -4.56 3.86 -11.95
N HIS A 113 -4.23 3.48 -10.71
CA HIS A 113 -5.14 3.64 -9.56
C HIS A 113 -5.50 5.11 -9.32
N LEU A 114 -4.54 6.02 -9.38
CA LEU A 114 -4.78 7.46 -9.23
C LEU A 114 -5.62 8.03 -10.38
N GLU A 115 -5.45 7.54 -11.61
CA GLU A 115 -6.26 7.90 -12.77
C GLU A 115 -7.68 7.40 -12.65
N TRP A 116 -7.89 6.15 -12.22
CA TRP A 116 -9.23 5.58 -12.00
C TRP A 116 -10.04 6.37 -10.96
N MET A 117 -9.35 6.89 -9.93
CA MET A 117 -9.96 7.76 -8.92
C MET A 117 -10.06 9.24 -9.36
N GLY A 118 -9.47 9.63 -10.49
CA GLY A 118 -9.46 11.03 -10.97
C GLY A 118 -8.61 11.98 -10.13
N ILE A 119 -7.64 11.49 -9.36
CA ILE A 119 -6.85 12.29 -8.41
C ILE A 119 -5.37 12.42 -8.80
N ARG A 120 -4.94 11.86 -9.94
CA ARG A 120 -3.55 11.89 -10.39
C ARG A 120 -2.93 13.29 -10.38
N ASN A 121 -3.70 14.30 -10.77
CA ASN A 121 -3.22 15.67 -10.95
C ASN A 121 -2.92 16.42 -9.64
N TYR A 122 -3.29 15.88 -8.48
CA TYR A 122 -2.94 16.46 -7.20
C TYR A 122 -1.50 16.17 -6.77
N PHE A 123 -0.86 15.16 -7.38
CA PHE A 123 0.45 14.67 -6.94
C PHE A 123 1.57 15.09 -7.90
N CYS A 124 2.61 15.75 -7.38
CA CYS A 124 3.78 16.19 -8.13
C CYS A 124 4.93 15.18 -8.09
N SER A 125 4.94 14.23 -7.16
CA SER A 125 5.87 13.09 -7.13
C SER A 125 5.12 11.79 -6.90
N ILE A 126 5.49 10.71 -7.63
CA ILE A 126 4.96 9.36 -7.46
C ILE A 126 6.14 8.40 -7.50
N VAL A 127 6.39 7.76 -6.37
CA VAL A 127 7.51 6.83 -6.18
C VAL A 127 6.96 5.45 -5.84
N GLY A 128 6.94 4.56 -6.82
CA GLY A 128 6.68 3.14 -6.64
C GLY A 128 7.93 2.38 -6.19
N ARG A 129 7.73 1.12 -5.76
CA ARG A 129 8.80 0.23 -5.32
C ARG A 129 9.87 0.01 -6.40
N ASP A 130 9.49 0.06 -7.66
CA ASP A 130 10.35 -0.10 -8.85
C ASP A 130 11.36 1.04 -9.06
N ARG A 131 11.23 2.16 -8.35
CA ARG A 131 12.12 3.33 -8.48
C ARG A 131 13.26 3.38 -7.46
N VAL A 132 13.31 2.44 -6.52
CA VAL A 132 14.25 2.44 -5.40
C VAL A 132 14.88 1.06 -5.19
N GLY A 133 16.06 1.03 -4.59
CA GLY A 133 16.73 -0.22 -4.21
C GLY A 133 16.06 -0.90 -3.02
N LYS A 134 15.57 -0.10 -2.07
CA LYS A 134 14.93 -0.59 -0.84
C LYS A 134 13.53 0.00 -0.67
N GLY A 135 12.57 -0.87 -0.36
CA GLY A 135 11.19 -0.48 -0.03
C GLY A 135 10.98 -0.20 1.45
N LYS A 136 9.73 0.09 1.82
CA LYS A 136 9.30 0.25 3.21
C LYS A 136 9.82 -0.90 4.09
N PRO A 137 10.33 -0.63 5.27
CA PRO A 137 10.41 0.62 6.01
C PRO A 137 11.71 1.42 5.81
N ASP A 138 12.47 1.21 4.71
CA ASP A 138 13.66 2.02 4.40
C ASP A 138 13.22 3.41 3.91
N PRO A 139 13.92 4.51 4.29
CA PRO A 139 13.51 5.87 3.93
C PRO A 139 13.77 6.24 2.47
N GLU A 140 14.35 5.38 1.65
CA GLU A 140 14.77 5.70 0.28
C GLU A 140 13.64 6.26 -0.59
N MET A 141 12.42 5.69 -0.48
CA MET A 141 11.26 6.14 -1.25
C MET A 141 10.85 7.58 -0.90
N VAL A 142 10.77 7.88 0.40
CA VAL A 142 10.44 9.23 0.89
C VAL A 142 11.53 10.21 0.51
N THR A 143 12.80 9.84 0.68
CA THR A 143 13.95 10.67 0.32
C THR A 143 13.93 11.02 -1.17
N LEU A 144 13.57 10.06 -2.04
CA LEU A 144 13.44 10.30 -3.48
C LEU A 144 12.28 11.26 -3.77
N ALA A 145 11.11 11.04 -3.16
CA ALA A 145 9.95 11.90 -3.34
C ALA A 145 10.21 13.35 -2.89
N LEU A 146 10.81 13.54 -1.72
CA LEU A 146 11.17 14.87 -1.20
C LEU A 146 12.17 15.60 -2.11
N ARG A 147 13.16 14.88 -2.63
CA ARG A 147 14.11 15.45 -3.59
C ARG A 147 13.43 15.91 -4.90
N GLU A 148 12.46 15.14 -5.42
CA GLU A 148 11.69 15.53 -6.60
C GLU A 148 10.81 16.75 -6.33
N MET A 149 10.20 16.82 -5.17
CA MET A 149 9.35 17.93 -4.73
C MET A 149 10.15 19.16 -4.28
N ARG A 150 11.46 19.00 -3.98
CA ARG A 150 12.35 20.04 -3.43
C ARG A 150 11.87 20.55 -2.07
N ILE A 151 11.43 19.63 -1.22
CA ILE A 151 10.91 19.89 0.12
C ILE A 151 11.87 19.28 1.15
N SER A 152 12.07 19.96 2.29
CA SER A 152 12.87 19.43 3.39
C SER A 152 12.07 18.43 4.24
N THR A 153 12.78 17.59 4.98
CA THR A 153 12.16 16.55 5.83
C THR A 153 11.31 17.16 6.94
N GLU A 154 11.75 18.29 7.49
CA GLU A 154 11.09 19.01 8.58
C GLU A 154 9.78 19.70 8.17
N GLU A 155 9.56 19.86 6.85
CA GLU A 155 8.35 20.47 6.28
C GLU A 155 7.36 19.40 5.77
N CYS A 156 7.65 18.12 5.98
CA CYS A 156 6.89 17.02 5.44
C CYS A 156 6.29 16.14 6.55
N ILE A 157 5.05 15.73 6.33
CA ILE A 157 4.39 14.66 7.08
C ILE A 157 4.10 13.50 6.15
N LEU A 158 3.99 12.29 6.72
CA LEU A 158 3.55 11.11 5.97
C LEU A 158 2.22 10.62 6.54
N ILE A 159 1.30 10.26 5.64
CA ILE A 159 0.02 9.64 5.98
C ILE A 159 0.01 8.25 5.35
N GLY A 160 -0.21 7.21 6.15
CA GLY A 160 -0.20 5.82 5.68
C GLY A 160 -1.02 4.88 6.54
N ASP A 161 -1.20 3.63 6.09
CA ASP A 161 -2.04 2.64 6.77
C ASP A 161 -1.25 1.43 7.30
N SER A 162 0.07 1.42 7.14
CA SER A 162 0.96 0.37 7.64
C SER A 162 2.00 0.89 8.62
N ASN A 163 2.44 0.05 9.55
CA ASN A 163 3.55 0.44 10.43
C ASN A 163 4.88 0.62 9.66
N GLY A 164 5.00 -0.01 8.51
CA GLY A 164 6.11 0.21 7.59
C GLY A 164 6.20 1.66 7.11
N ASP A 165 5.06 2.33 6.89
CA ASP A 165 4.98 3.76 6.57
C ASP A 165 5.46 4.62 7.74
N MET A 166 4.98 4.30 8.92
CA MET A 166 5.33 5.04 10.15
C MET A 166 6.82 4.96 10.45
N ILE A 167 7.40 3.76 10.38
CA ILE A 167 8.85 3.56 10.55
C ILE A 167 9.63 4.29 9.45
N MET A 168 9.18 4.23 8.20
CA MET A 168 9.81 4.92 7.08
C MET A 168 9.84 6.44 7.31
N ALA A 169 8.73 7.03 7.75
CA ALA A 169 8.64 8.46 8.08
C ALA A 169 9.64 8.86 9.18
N LYS A 170 9.69 8.08 10.27
CA LYS A 170 10.65 8.31 11.38
C LYS A 170 12.09 8.19 10.93
N ARG A 171 12.42 7.18 10.14
CA ARG A 171 13.78 6.97 9.60
C ARG A 171 14.20 8.06 8.61
N ALA A 172 13.25 8.62 7.88
CA ALA A 172 13.48 9.77 7.01
C ALA A 172 13.62 11.09 7.77
N GLY A 173 13.26 11.14 9.06
CA GLY A 173 13.27 12.36 9.86
C GLY A 173 12.15 13.34 9.52
N LEU A 174 10.98 12.81 9.09
CA LEU A 174 9.82 13.65 8.80
C LEU A 174 9.24 14.28 10.09
N GLN A 175 8.52 15.38 9.91
CA GLN A 175 7.91 16.12 11.01
C GLN A 175 6.89 15.27 11.79
N ALA A 176 6.10 14.46 11.10
CA ALA A 176 5.13 13.54 11.72
C ALA A 176 4.75 12.37 10.81
N ALA A 177 4.31 11.28 11.43
CA ALA A 177 3.72 10.11 10.81
C ALA A 177 2.27 9.93 11.29
N ILE A 178 1.30 10.10 10.39
CA ILE A 178 -0.13 9.95 10.65
C ILE A 178 -0.59 8.60 10.14
N GLY A 179 -1.09 7.75 11.04
CA GLY A 179 -1.67 6.46 10.69
C GLY A 179 -3.16 6.60 10.34
N ILE A 180 -3.61 5.96 9.25
CA ILE A 180 -5.05 5.80 8.94
C ILE A 180 -5.45 4.35 9.22
N ALA A 181 -6.48 4.17 10.07
CA ALA A 181 -7.07 2.87 10.38
C ALA A 181 -8.58 2.94 10.31
N GLY A 182 -9.26 1.84 9.96
CA GLY A 182 -10.72 1.79 9.96
C GLY A 182 -11.36 2.02 11.33
N ASP A 183 -10.58 1.80 12.40
CA ASP A 183 -10.94 2.06 13.80
C ASP A 183 -9.66 2.38 14.59
N ILE A 184 -9.72 3.38 15.48
CA ILE A 184 -8.56 3.86 16.26
C ILE A 184 -8.05 2.77 17.22
N THR A 185 -8.93 1.98 17.81
CA THR A 185 -8.55 0.96 18.80
C THR A 185 -7.74 -0.14 18.13
N SER A 186 -8.23 -0.69 17.03
CA SER A 186 -7.50 -1.67 16.24
C SER A 186 -6.24 -1.07 15.59
N GLY A 187 -6.28 0.19 15.18
CA GLY A 187 -5.13 0.90 14.64
C GLY A 187 -3.94 0.93 15.60
N LYS A 188 -4.19 1.12 16.89
CA LYS A 188 -3.15 1.11 17.93
C LYS A 188 -2.45 -0.24 18.10
N GLU A 189 -3.05 -1.32 17.64
CA GLU A 189 -2.46 -2.66 17.75
C GLU A 189 -1.37 -2.91 16.70
N TYR A 190 -1.41 -2.20 15.57
CA TYR A 190 -0.46 -2.41 14.47
C TYR A 190 0.26 -1.14 13.97
N LEU A 191 -0.26 0.08 14.18
CA LEU A 191 0.38 1.35 13.83
C LEU A 191 1.22 1.87 15.00
N LEU A 192 2.13 1.05 15.50
CA LEU A 192 2.87 1.27 16.75
C LEU A 192 3.77 2.51 16.71
N ASP A 193 4.20 2.90 15.52
CA ASP A 193 5.11 4.02 15.29
C ASP A 193 4.40 5.30 14.81
N ALA A 194 3.05 5.31 14.73
CA ALA A 194 2.30 6.51 14.38
C ALA A 194 2.33 7.55 15.51
N ASP A 195 2.52 8.81 15.15
CA ASP A 195 2.39 9.93 16.09
C ASP A 195 0.92 10.23 16.40
N VAL A 196 0.06 10.05 15.39
CA VAL A 196 -1.40 10.21 15.49
C VAL A 196 -2.07 9.14 14.64
N ILE A 197 -3.23 8.63 15.09
CA ILE A 197 -4.07 7.71 14.32
C ILE A 197 -5.42 8.38 14.07
N VAL A 198 -5.87 8.36 12.81
CA VAL A 198 -7.16 8.88 12.34
C VAL A 198 -7.94 7.79 11.64
N THR A 199 -9.27 7.99 11.44
CA THR A 199 -10.13 7.01 10.76
C THR A 199 -10.31 7.30 9.28
N GLY A 200 -9.93 8.48 8.83
CA GLY A 200 -10.00 8.91 7.44
C GLY A 200 -9.48 10.33 7.26
N TYR A 201 -9.46 10.78 6.03
CA TYR A 201 -9.02 12.14 5.69
C TYR A 201 -9.97 13.23 6.19
N SER A 202 -11.22 12.89 6.51
CA SER A 202 -12.18 13.82 7.14
C SER A 202 -11.77 14.27 8.56
N ASP A 203 -10.88 13.52 9.21
CA ASP A 203 -10.36 13.87 10.54
C ASP A 203 -9.18 14.83 10.47
N ILE A 204 -8.69 15.14 9.26
CA ILE A 204 -7.52 15.99 9.02
C ILE A 204 -7.98 17.35 8.50
N THR A 205 -7.66 18.41 9.23
CA THR A 205 -7.96 19.79 8.82
C THR A 205 -6.71 20.48 8.29
N VAL A 206 -6.80 21.02 7.08
CA VAL A 206 -5.76 21.86 6.48
C VAL A 206 -6.06 23.31 6.78
N GLN A 207 -5.13 24.00 7.47
CA GLN A 207 -5.23 25.41 7.76
C GLN A 207 -4.10 26.18 7.08
N LEU A 208 -4.40 27.35 6.53
CA LEU A 208 -3.40 28.29 6.08
C LEU A 208 -2.73 28.92 7.30
N ALA A 209 -1.41 28.94 7.32
CA ALA A 209 -0.64 29.62 8.36
C ALA A 209 -0.70 31.15 8.18
#